data_87c8db84aa370b6cb55fcaa50f545842
#
_entry.id   87c8db84aa370b6cb55fcaa50f545842
#
_cell.length_a   1.000
_cell.length_b   1.000
_cell.length_c   1.000
_cell.angle_alpha   90.00
_cell.angle_beta   90.00
_cell.angle_gamma   90.00
#
_symmetry.space_group_name_H-M   'P 1'
#
loop_
_entity.id
_entity.type
_entity.pdbx_description
1 polymer ?
#
loop_
_entity_poly.entity_id
_entity_poly.type
_entity_poly.pdbx_seq_one_letter_code
_entity_poly.pdbx_strand_id
1 'polypeptide(L)'
;LALVTSNIEENTLGTGGEININVDSISLENDAFISTFTESEFDAGSIKINAQTLELLSGGKLVTSTDGIGNAGTIELGVVDTIIIDNDRSSTIPKVILEDTVINELQGRTGLFVNATDRATGNAGDIFIKTNSNLRTNQIILANNVEISADGGNEGNAGNILIETNSLSLDNNVSIMATTFFNTGGNVNLQVLKDITLNNDSLISAQAFNNANGGNVFIDSRFVIAFPNGNNDILASAQQGRGGNISINAQSLFGIQQRFPSNSTNDINASSEISGLEGTVEITTPDINPIQGVTELPSNVIAPQQTTVQACQTNREIAAKNGFTIRGKGGVPPAPELPLSSQNISINGEYIGNTSAIPQPLETSKGKIQPARGIRVSKDGKVTLTAYRTNNAGERIPETKRNCGV
;
A
#
# COMPACT_ATOMS: atom_id res chain seq x y z
N LEU A 1 9.35 14.01 -27.66
CA LEU A 1 7.92 13.76 -27.50
C LEU A 1 7.50 12.68 -28.49
N ALA A 2 7.01 11.55 -28.01
CA ALA A 2 6.38 10.50 -28.81
C ALA A 2 4.85 10.65 -28.69
N LEU A 3 4.13 10.55 -29.78
CA LEU A 3 2.71 10.83 -29.88
C LEU A 3 2.01 9.76 -30.70
N VAL A 4 0.97 9.14 -30.13
CA VAL A 4 0.01 8.30 -30.87
C VAL A 4 -1.38 8.82 -30.55
N THR A 5 -2.12 9.28 -31.55
CA THR A 5 -3.45 9.88 -31.35
C THR A 5 -4.49 9.30 -32.30
N SER A 6 -5.74 9.25 -31.83
CA SER A 6 -6.93 8.99 -32.63
C SER A 6 -8.02 10.00 -32.24
N ASN A 7 -8.10 11.11 -32.96
CA ASN A 7 -8.97 12.23 -32.62
C ASN A 7 -10.19 12.29 -33.57
N ILE A 8 -11.31 12.74 -33.02
CA ILE A 8 -12.51 13.10 -33.79
C ILE A 8 -12.76 14.59 -33.59
N GLU A 9 -12.69 15.34 -34.70
CA GLU A 9 -12.95 16.78 -34.69
C GLU A 9 -14.45 17.07 -34.73
N GLU A 10 -14.83 18.28 -34.40
CA GLU A 10 -16.20 18.80 -34.50
C GLU A 10 -16.78 18.59 -35.91
N ASN A 11 -18.04 18.20 -35.99
CA ASN A 11 -18.77 17.93 -37.25
C ASN A 11 -18.25 16.74 -38.11
N THR A 12 -17.41 15.89 -37.59
CA THR A 12 -17.04 14.63 -38.26
C THR A 12 -18.05 13.52 -37.95
N LEU A 13 -18.23 12.61 -38.91
CA LEU A 13 -19.13 11.46 -38.76
C LEU A 13 -18.30 10.19 -38.44
N GLY A 14 -18.66 9.49 -37.40
CA GLY A 14 -18.09 8.19 -37.02
C GLY A 14 -17.46 8.20 -35.63
N THR A 15 -17.37 7.03 -35.04
CA THR A 15 -16.73 6.80 -33.72
C THR A 15 -15.23 6.83 -33.81
N GLY A 16 -14.55 7.15 -32.71
CA GLY A 16 -13.08 7.15 -32.60
C GLY A 16 -12.46 5.80 -32.88
N GLY A 17 -11.28 5.84 -33.49
CA GLY A 17 -10.49 4.63 -33.74
C GLY A 17 -9.90 4.07 -32.46
N GLU A 18 -9.99 2.74 -32.27
CA GLU A 18 -9.39 2.04 -31.14
C GLU A 18 -7.87 1.92 -31.32
N ILE A 19 -7.11 2.17 -30.25
CA ILE A 19 -5.66 1.96 -30.23
C ILE A 19 -5.37 0.66 -29.49
N ASN A 20 -4.91 -0.37 -30.19
CA ASN A 20 -4.57 -1.67 -29.65
C ASN A 20 -3.07 -1.93 -29.69
N ILE A 21 -2.43 -2.16 -28.54
CA ILE A 21 -1.00 -2.42 -28.41
C ILE A 21 -0.79 -3.77 -27.72
N ASN A 22 -0.03 -4.66 -28.36
CA ASN A 22 0.36 -5.96 -27.81
C ASN A 22 1.87 -6.09 -27.89
N VAL A 23 2.56 -5.98 -26.77
CA VAL A 23 4.04 -5.95 -26.69
C VAL A 23 4.51 -6.62 -25.39
N ASP A 24 5.80 -6.96 -25.33
CA ASP A 24 6.38 -7.44 -24.06
C ASP A 24 6.57 -6.30 -23.06
N SER A 25 7.00 -5.13 -23.54
CA SER A 25 7.23 -3.96 -22.67
C SER A 25 6.91 -2.66 -23.40
N ILE A 26 6.35 -1.71 -22.68
CA ILE A 26 6.09 -0.37 -23.18
C ILE A 26 6.51 0.66 -22.14
N SER A 27 7.25 1.69 -22.55
CA SER A 27 7.62 2.84 -21.73
C SER A 27 7.26 4.12 -22.44
N LEU A 28 6.55 5.02 -21.75
CA LEU A 28 6.26 6.38 -22.18
C LEU A 28 6.93 7.35 -21.20
N GLU A 29 7.81 8.19 -21.73
CA GLU A 29 8.63 9.09 -20.93
C GLU A 29 8.65 10.50 -21.51
N ASN A 30 8.98 11.50 -20.69
CA ASN A 30 9.24 12.86 -21.14
C ASN A 30 8.04 13.47 -21.88
N ASP A 31 6.87 13.47 -21.25
CA ASP A 31 5.59 13.91 -21.80
C ASP A 31 5.11 13.13 -23.03
N ALA A 32 5.66 11.95 -23.30
CA ALA A 32 5.11 11.05 -24.32
C ALA A 32 3.70 10.60 -23.94
N PHE A 33 2.80 10.50 -24.92
CA PHE A 33 1.43 10.08 -24.65
C PHE A 33 0.80 9.29 -25.78
N ILE A 34 -0.20 8.50 -25.41
CA ILE A 34 -1.14 7.85 -26.29
C ILE A 34 -2.51 8.42 -25.95
N SER A 35 -3.23 8.96 -26.94
CA SER A 35 -4.53 9.57 -26.69
C SER A 35 -5.60 9.23 -27.74
N THR A 36 -6.84 9.22 -27.25
CA THR A 36 -8.04 9.32 -28.08
C THR A 36 -8.90 10.48 -27.58
N PHE A 37 -9.52 11.21 -28.49
CA PHE A 37 -10.25 12.41 -28.14
C PHE A 37 -11.45 12.63 -29.07
N THR A 38 -12.53 13.22 -28.56
CA THR A 38 -13.67 13.63 -29.36
C THR A 38 -14.18 15.02 -28.99
N GLU A 39 -14.45 15.86 -30.01
CA GLU A 39 -15.21 17.11 -29.90
C GLU A 39 -16.61 16.99 -30.49
N SER A 40 -17.02 15.80 -30.91
CA SER A 40 -18.23 15.55 -31.67
C SER A 40 -19.36 14.94 -30.82
N GLU A 41 -20.48 14.58 -31.48
CA GLU A 41 -21.56 13.81 -30.90
C GLU A 41 -21.22 12.30 -30.81
N PHE A 42 -20.13 11.85 -31.40
CA PHE A 42 -19.68 10.46 -31.41
C PHE A 42 -18.63 10.20 -30.33
N ASP A 43 -18.62 8.98 -29.78
CA ASP A 43 -17.71 8.59 -28.70
C ASP A 43 -16.24 8.55 -29.19
N ALA A 44 -15.32 8.95 -28.32
CA ALA A 44 -13.89 8.76 -28.52
C ALA A 44 -13.53 7.27 -28.61
N GLY A 45 -12.41 6.95 -29.24
CA GLY A 45 -11.86 5.59 -29.25
C GLY A 45 -11.33 5.13 -27.90
N SER A 46 -11.13 3.84 -27.75
CA SER A 46 -10.54 3.26 -26.54
C SER A 46 -9.06 2.93 -26.74
N ILE A 47 -8.31 2.88 -25.64
CA ILE A 47 -6.89 2.45 -25.61
C ILE A 47 -6.83 1.10 -24.92
N LYS A 48 -6.27 0.09 -25.61
CA LYS A 48 -6.05 -1.23 -25.07
C LYS A 48 -4.59 -1.63 -25.16
N ILE A 49 -3.96 -1.95 -24.04
CA ILE A 49 -2.57 -2.36 -23.96
C ILE A 49 -2.49 -3.72 -23.25
N ASN A 50 -1.89 -4.70 -23.94
CA ASN A 50 -1.50 -5.97 -23.34
C ASN A 50 0.02 -6.07 -23.35
N ALA A 51 0.62 -6.22 -22.15
CA ALA A 51 2.07 -6.26 -22.00
C ALA A 51 2.50 -7.15 -20.81
N GLN A 52 3.80 -7.43 -20.71
CA GLN A 52 4.37 -7.92 -19.45
C GLN A 52 4.63 -6.75 -18.50
N THR A 53 5.16 -5.65 -19.01
CA THR A 53 5.46 -4.45 -18.21
C THR A 53 4.98 -3.18 -18.90
N LEU A 54 4.49 -2.22 -18.09
CA LEU A 54 4.12 -0.87 -18.51
C LEU A 54 4.81 0.14 -17.60
N GLU A 55 5.47 1.13 -18.19
CA GLU A 55 6.08 2.25 -17.50
C GLU A 55 5.57 3.58 -18.08
N LEU A 56 5.05 4.45 -17.22
CA LEU A 56 4.71 5.84 -17.54
C LEU A 56 5.57 6.73 -16.64
N LEU A 57 6.54 7.42 -17.22
CA LEU A 57 7.56 8.13 -16.46
C LEU A 57 7.62 9.60 -16.85
N SER A 58 7.85 10.49 -15.88
CA SER A 58 8.19 11.92 -16.13
C SER A 58 7.26 12.61 -17.14
N GLY A 59 5.94 12.52 -16.94
CA GLY A 59 4.93 13.09 -17.83
C GLY A 59 4.34 12.09 -18.82
N GLY A 60 4.80 10.84 -18.84
CA GLY A 60 4.23 9.78 -19.66
C GLY A 60 2.76 9.51 -19.28
N LYS A 61 1.86 9.41 -20.26
CA LYS A 61 0.43 9.29 -19.99
C LYS A 61 -0.37 8.55 -21.05
N LEU A 62 -1.50 7.98 -20.62
CA LEU A 62 -2.57 7.51 -21.50
C LEU A 62 -3.79 8.38 -21.26
N VAL A 63 -4.43 8.84 -22.33
CA VAL A 63 -5.55 9.78 -22.26
C VAL A 63 -6.68 9.34 -23.17
N THR A 64 -7.89 9.21 -22.64
CA THR A 64 -9.11 9.24 -23.46
C THR A 64 -9.98 10.37 -22.94
N SER A 65 -10.48 11.23 -23.80
CA SER A 65 -11.25 12.38 -23.34
C SER A 65 -12.33 12.82 -24.32
N THR A 66 -13.30 13.55 -23.81
CA THR A 66 -14.34 14.20 -24.57
C THR A 66 -14.46 15.67 -24.21
N ASP A 67 -14.67 16.51 -25.21
CA ASP A 67 -15.04 17.93 -25.10
C ASP A 67 -16.40 18.19 -25.75
N GLY A 68 -17.05 17.14 -26.25
CA GLY A 68 -18.29 17.17 -26.99
C GLY A 68 -19.48 16.50 -26.27
N ILE A 69 -20.42 16.05 -27.08
CA ILE A 69 -21.62 15.31 -26.66
C ILE A 69 -21.32 13.79 -26.51
N GLY A 70 -20.42 13.27 -27.36
CA GLY A 70 -19.96 11.88 -27.29
C GLY A 70 -19.18 11.61 -26.01
N ASN A 71 -19.12 10.37 -25.58
CA ASN A 71 -18.41 9.98 -24.36
C ASN A 71 -16.90 9.83 -24.61
N ALA A 72 -16.11 9.98 -23.57
CA ALA A 72 -14.71 9.55 -23.59
C ALA A 72 -14.61 8.02 -23.78
N GLY A 73 -13.49 7.55 -24.34
CA GLY A 73 -13.21 6.14 -24.50
C GLY A 73 -12.78 5.47 -23.20
N THR A 74 -12.44 4.21 -23.27
CA THR A 74 -11.99 3.39 -22.14
C THR A 74 -10.48 3.12 -22.23
N ILE A 75 -9.79 3.06 -21.09
CA ILE A 75 -8.43 2.54 -20.98
C ILE A 75 -8.47 1.13 -20.40
N GLU A 76 -8.01 0.14 -21.18
CA GLU A 76 -7.89 -1.25 -20.74
C GLU A 76 -6.41 -1.66 -20.69
N LEU A 77 -5.91 -2.02 -19.51
CA LEU A 77 -4.54 -2.49 -19.30
C LEU A 77 -4.52 -3.96 -18.86
N GLY A 78 -4.10 -4.83 -19.77
CA GLY A 78 -3.84 -6.26 -19.54
C GLY A 78 -2.38 -6.53 -19.25
N VAL A 79 -1.81 -5.92 -18.20
CA VAL A 79 -0.39 -6.03 -17.84
C VAL A 79 -0.20 -7.15 -16.81
N VAL A 80 0.69 -8.10 -17.10
CA VAL A 80 0.82 -9.31 -16.29
C VAL A 80 1.77 -9.12 -15.11
N ASP A 81 2.92 -8.49 -15.31
CA ASP A 81 3.95 -8.41 -14.27
C ASP A 81 3.89 -7.09 -13.52
N THR A 82 4.34 -5.99 -14.10
CA THR A 82 4.51 -4.74 -13.36
C THR A 82 3.97 -3.53 -14.13
N ILE A 83 3.25 -2.68 -13.43
CA ILE A 83 2.91 -1.32 -13.85
C ILE A 83 3.66 -0.36 -12.93
N ILE A 84 4.48 0.51 -13.52
CA ILE A 84 5.15 1.62 -12.83
C ILE A 84 4.64 2.92 -13.44
N ILE A 85 4.06 3.78 -12.61
CA ILE A 85 3.72 5.14 -13.00
C ILE A 85 4.43 6.07 -12.01
N ASP A 86 5.38 6.86 -12.51
CA ASP A 86 6.25 7.67 -11.66
C ASP A 86 6.53 9.03 -12.32
N ASN A 87 6.27 10.11 -11.62
CA ASN A 87 6.51 11.46 -12.09
C ASN A 87 7.76 12.10 -11.46
N ASP A 88 8.80 11.32 -11.18
CA ASP A 88 10.08 11.87 -10.72
C ASP A 88 10.74 12.70 -11.85
N ARG A 89 10.41 13.98 -11.87
CA ARG A 89 10.95 14.93 -12.84
C ARG A 89 12.26 15.53 -12.36
N SER A 90 13.36 14.98 -12.80
CA SER A 90 14.68 15.57 -12.60
C SER A 90 15.00 16.72 -13.57
N SER A 91 14.20 16.92 -14.62
CA SER A 91 14.43 17.96 -15.64
C SER A 91 13.16 18.73 -16.00
N THR A 92 13.28 20.03 -16.22
CA THR A 92 12.22 20.87 -16.80
C THR A 92 12.18 20.65 -18.29
N ILE A 93 11.14 19.98 -18.78
CA ILE A 93 10.89 19.87 -20.21
C ILE A 93 10.22 21.18 -20.68
N PRO A 94 10.65 21.79 -21.79
CA PRO A 94 9.98 22.97 -22.33
C PRO A 94 8.52 22.66 -22.67
N LYS A 95 7.61 23.55 -22.26
CA LYS A 95 6.20 23.42 -22.61
C LYS A 95 6.02 23.44 -24.14
N VAL A 96 5.43 22.39 -24.69
CA VAL A 96 5.06 22.31 -26.11
C VAL A 96 3.60 22.67 -26.22
N ILE A 97 3.26 23.63 -27.05
CA ILE A 97 1.86 23.98 -27.34
C ILE A 97 1.37 23.02 -28.41
N LEU A 98 0.37 22.24 -28.09
CA LEU A 98 -0.34 21.34 -29.01
C LEU A 98 -1.69 21.96 -29.38
N GLU A 99 -2.27 21.53 -30.47
CA GLU A 99 -3.62 21.98 -30.87
C GLU A 99 -4.69 21.41 -29.91
N ASP A 100 -4.44 20.27 -29.32
CA ASP A 100 -5.31 19.62 -28.34
C ASP A 100 -5.23 20.33 -26.98
N THR A 101 -6.34 20.95 -26.57
CA THR A 101 -6.46 21.72 -25.33
C THR A 101 -6.34 20.82 -24.10
N VAL A 102 -6.92 19.60 -24.12
CA VAL A 102 -6.91 18.64 -23.00
C VAL A 102 -5.49 18.18 -22.74
N ILE A 103 -4.74 17.80 -23.77
CA ILE A 103 -3.34 17.40 -23.64
C ILE A 103 -2.47 18.54 -23.11
N ASN A 104 -2.76 19.79 -23.51
CA ASN A 104 -2.04 20.95 -22.98
C ASN A 104 -2.26 21.15 -21.47
N GLU A 105 -3.46 20.90 -20.97
CA GLU A 105 -3.77 20.98 -19.53
C GLU A 105 -3.10 19.87 -18.75
N LEU A 106 -2.91 18.70 -19.37
CA LEU A 106 -2.24 17.55 -18.78
C LEU A 106 -0.71 17.58 -18.92
N GLN A 107 -0.11 18.63 -19.51
CA GLN A 107 1.35 18.72 -19.60
C GLN A 107 2.00 18.71 -18.23
N GLY A 108 2.99 17.85 -18.08
CA GLY A 108 3.68 17.68 -16.81
C GLY A 108 3.02 16.72 -15.85
N ARG A 109 1.80 16.27 -16.15
CA ARG A 109 1.13 15.23 -15.35
C ARG A 109 1.48 13.84 -15.90
N THR A 110 1.62 12.88 -15.02
CA THR A 110 1.89 11.48 -15.36
C THR A 110 0.71 10.64 -14.89
N GLY A 111 0.21 9.73 -15.72
CA GLY A 111 -0.88 8.88 -15.29
C GLY A 111 -1.82 8.37 -16.38
N LEU A 112 -3.02 7.99 -15.94
CA LEU A 112 -4.14 7.51 -16.76
C LEU A 112 -5.29 8.50 -16.60
N PHE A 113 -5.77 9.06 -17.73
CA PHE A 113 -6.80 10.09 -17.74
C PHE A 113 -7.93 9.69 -18.67
N VAL A 114 -9.13 9.53 -18.11
CA VAL A 114 -10.33 9.21 -18.88
C VAL A 114 -11.42 10.21 -18.50
N ASN A 115 -11.32 11.44 -19.06
CA ASN A 115 -12.03 12.58 -18.53
C ASN A 115 -13.03 13.17 -19.52
N ALA A 116 -14.16 13.64 -19.01
CA ALA A 116 -14.95 14.66 -19.69
C ALA A 116 -14.42 16.04 -19.28
N THR A 117 -14.29 16.94 -20.24
CA THR A 117 -13.88 18.33 -19.94
C THR A 117 -15.04 19.15 -19.36
N ASP A 118 -14.76 20.36 -18.89
CA ASP A 118 -15.80 21.27 -18.39
C ASP A 118 -16.81 21.71 -19.46
N ARG A 119 -16.50 21.56 -20.75
CA ARG A 119 -17.41 21.87 -21.87
C ARG A 119 -18.19 20.66 -22.35
N ALA A 120 -17.75 19.47 -22.02
CA ALA A 120 -18.39 18.25 -22.46
C ALA A 120 -19.75 18.05 -21.78
N THR A 121 -20.71 17.52 -22.54
CA THR A 121 -21.95 16.96 -22.02
C THR A 121 -21.92 15.43 -22.03
N GLY A 122 -20.95 14.84 -22.73
CA GLY A 122 -20.64 13.41 -22.69
C GLY A 122 -20.02 12.99 -21.36
N ASN A 123 -20.07 11.69 -21.09
CA ASN A 123 -19.53 11.12 -19.84
C ASN A 123 -18.03 10.84 -19.96
N ALA A 124 -17.36 10.79 -18.83
CA ALA A 124 -16.06 10.14 -18.74
C ALA A 124 -16.19 8.65 -19.08
N GLY A 125 -15.12 8.04 -19.55
CA GLY A 125 -15.07 6.59 -19.76
C GLY A 125 -14.50 5.84 -18.54
N ASP A 126 -14.26 4.55 -18.69
CA ASP A 126 -13.79 3.72 -17.59
C ASP A 126 -12.29 3.38 -17.68
N ILE A 127 -11.66 3.05 -16.56
CA ILE A 127 -10.31 2.53 -16.49
C ILE A 127 -10.35 1.11 -15.95
N PHE A 128 -9.82 0.16 -16.71
CA PHE A 128 -9.71 -1.24 -16.32
C PHE A 128 -8.23 -1.67 -16.31
N ILE A 129 -7.70 -1.99 -15.14
CA ILE A 129 -6.39 -2.63 -14.99
C ILE A 129 -6.66 -4.06 -14.54
N LYS A 130 -6.78 -4.96 -15.52
CA LYS A 130 -7.07 -6.39 -15.31
C LYS A 130 -6.53 -7.22 -16.45
N THR A 131 -6.06 -8.42 -16.19
CA THR A 131 -5.65 -9.35 -17.23
C THR A 131 -6.85 -10.14 -17.77
N ASN A 132 -6.76 -10.60 -19.02
CA ASN A 132 -7.79 -11.44 -19.64
C ASN A 132 -7.78 -12.91 -19.18
N SER A 133 -6.95 -13.23 -18.20
CA SER A 133 -6.79 -14.57 -17.61
C SER A 133 -7.14 -14.51 -16.12
N ASN A 134 -7.20 -15.66 -15.45
CA ASN A 134 -7.33 -15.72 -13.99
C ASN A 134 -6.09 -15.19 -13.25
N LEU A 135 -5.15 -14.58 -13.95
CA LEU A 135 -3.98 -13.91 -13.40
C LEU A 135 -4.35 -12.48 -13.09
N ARG A 136 -3.69 -11.90 -12.08
CA ARG A 136 -3.75 -10.48 -11.75
C ARG A 136 -2.43 -9.84 -12.12
N THR A 137 -2.40 -8.55 -12.37
CA THR A 137 -1.12 -7.80 -12.42
C THR A 137 -0.35 -8.08 -11.13
N ASN A 138 0.92 -8.45 -11.25
CA ASN A 138 1.69 -8.82 -10.05
C ASN A 138 1.92 -7.63 -9.12
N GLN A 139 2.27 -6.46 -9.67
CA GLN A 139 2.53 -5.27 -8.88
C GLN A 139 2.17 -3.98 -9.62
N ILE A 140 1.57 -3.03 -8.90
CA ILE A 140 1.34 -1.67 -9.38
C ILE A 140 2.01 -0.71 -8.40
N ILE A 141 2.92 0.11 -8.92
CA ILE A 141 3.67 1.14 -8.19
C ILE A 141 3.31 2.49 -8.79
N LEU A 142 2.72 3.36 -7.98
CA LEU A 142 2.38 4.73 -8.31
C LEU A 142 3.17 5.65 -7.39
N ALA A 143 3.96 6.58 -7.96
CA ALA A 143 4.82 7.45 -7.17
C ALA A 143 4.93 8.88 -7.74
N ASN A 144 5.12 9.86 -6.86
CA ASN A 144 5.52 11.23 -7.21
C ASN A 144 4.51 12.00 -8.07
N ASN A 145 3.41 12.45 -7.48
CA ASN A 145 2.39 13.28 -8.15
C ASN A 145 1.75 12.58 -9.37
N VAL A 146 1.44 11.31 -9.24
CA VAL A 146 0.75 10.51 -10.26
C VAL A 146 -0.75 10.57 -10.07
N GLU A 147 -1.49 10.50 -11.18
CA GLU A 147 -2.95 10.51 -11.16
C GLU A 147 -3.54 9.42 -12.06
N ILE A 148 -4.48 8.68 -11.52
CA ILE A 148 -5.40 7.80 -12.25
C ILE A 148 -6.78 8.42 -12.09
N SER A 149 -7.34 8.97 -13.16
CA SER A 149 -8.55 9.79 -13.12
C SER A 149 -9.57 9.36 -14.16
N ALA A 150 -10.81 9.21 -13.71
CA ALA A 150 -11.99 9.00 -14.54
C ALA A 150 -13.07 10.05 -14.18
N ASP A 151 -12.71 11.33 -14.30
CA ASP A 151 -13.49 12.44 -13.79
C ASP A 151 -14.56 12.90 -14.77
N GLY A 152 -15.79 13.05 -14.30
CA GLY A 152 -16.86 13.72 -15.01
C GLY A 152 -16.66 15.23 -15.01
N GLY A 153 -16.82 15.85 -16.18
CA GLY A 153 -16.85 17.31 -16.30
C GLY A 153 -18.11 17.94 -15.69
N ASN A 154 -18.44 19.16 -16.13
CA ASN A 154 -19.57 19.90 -15.58
C ASN A 154 -20.94 19.20 -15.81
N GLU A 155 -21.14 18.52 -16.95
CA GLU A 155 -22.43 17.89 -17.28
C GLU A 155 -22.34 16.37 -17.46
N GLY A 156 -21.13 15.78 -17.56
CA GLY A 156 -20.90 14.36 -17.69
C GLY A 156 -20.85 13.62 -16.34
N ASN A 157 -21.22 12.35 -16.35
CA ASN A 157 -20.97 11.46 -15.23
C ASN A 157 -19.49 11.07 -15.16
N ALA A 158 -18.99 10.84 -13.96
CA ALA A 158 -17.68 10.21 -13.81
C ALA A 158 -17.70 8.76 -14.27
N GLY A 159 -16.56 8.26 -14.73
CA GLY A 159 -16.36 6.85 -15.08
C GLY A 159 -15.99 5.99 -13.89
N ASN A 160 -15.79 4.70 -14.14
CA ASN A 160 -15.42 3.76 -13.10
C ASN A 160 -13.94 3.36 -13.25
N ILE A 161 -13.31 3.06 -12.12
CA ILE A 161 -11.94 2.55 -12.06
C ILE A 161 -11.97 1.16 -11.43
N LEU A 162 -11.50 0.15 -12.16
CA LEU A 162 -11.30 -1.20 -11.66
C LEU A 162 -9.81 -1.56 -11.72
N ILE A 163 -9.24 -1.92 -10.58
CA ILE A 163 -7.84 -2.37 -10.47
C ILE A 163 -7.82 -3.77 -9.84
N GLU A 164 -7.32 -4.74 -10.60
CA GLU A 164 -7.08 -6.12 -10.14
C GLU A 164 -5.58 -6.40 -10.12
N THR A 165 -4.99 -6.49 -8.93
CA THR A 165 -3.54 -6.70 -8.78
C THR A 165 -3.22 -7.57 -7.56
N ASN A 166 -1.97 -8.06 -7.46
CA ASN A 166 -1.52 -8.71 -6.24
C ASN A 166 -1.08 -7.70 -5.19
N SER A 167 -0.49 -6.56 -5.57
CA SER A 167 -0.11 -5.49 -4.64
C SER A 167 -0.23 -4.12 -5.29
N LEU A 168 -0.64 -3.11 -4.51
CA LEU A 168 -0.82 -1.73 -4.94
C LEU A 168 -0.12 -0.78 -3.97
N SER A 169 0.78 0.04 -4.50
CA SER A 169 1.51 1.05 -3.71
C SER A 169 1.26 2.45 -4.26
N LEU A 170 0.86 3.36 -3.39
CA LEU A 170 0.70 4.79 -3.64
C LEU A 170 1.67 5.55 -2.74
N ASP A 171 2.56 6.36 -3.31
CA ASP A 171 3.56 7.10 -2.55
C ASP A 171 3.80 8.51 -3.13
N ASN A 172 3.78 9.50 -2.26
CA ASN A 172 4.10 10.89 -2.56
C ASN A 172 3.11 11.58 -3.53
N ASN A 173 1.96 12.01 -2.96
CA ASN A 173 0.91 12.77 -3.63
C ASN A 173 0.33 12.04 -4.86
N VAL A 174 0.00 10.77 -4.67
CA VAL A 174 -0.66 9.94 -5.68
C VAL A 174 -2.16 9.98 -5.48
N SER A 175 -2.94 10.07 -6.56
CA SER A 175 -4.40 10.03 -6.51
C SER A 175 -5.01 9.03 -7.49
N ILE A 176 -6.01 8.29 -7.01
CA ILE A 176 -6.93 7.46 -7.81
C ILE A 176 -8.32 8.05 -7.64
N MET A 177 -8.88 8.66 -8.69
CA MET A 177 -10.07 9.49 -8.61
C MET A 177 -11.13 9.15 -9.65
N ALA A 178 -12.37 9.08 -9.20
CA ALA A 178 -13.57 8.97 -10.05
C ALA A 178 -14.58 10.04 -9.59
N THR A 179 -14.22 11.30 -9.76
CA THR A 179 -14.91 12.45 -9.18
C THR A 179 -15.87 13.11 -10.18
N THR A 180 -16.87 13.83 -9.69
CA THR A 180 -17.81 14.59 -10.51
C THR A 180 -18.17 15.91 -9.86
N PHE A 181 -18.58 16.88 -10.68
CA PHE A 181 -18.97 18.19 -10.20
C PHE A 181 -20.48 18.37 -10.08
N PHE A 182 -21.31 17.80 -10.95
CA PHE A 182 -22.76 18.06 -10.96
C PHE A 182 -23.63 16.82 -11.10
N ASN A 183 -23.10 15.71 -11.61
CA ASN A 183 -23.86 14.51 -11.87
C ASN A 183 -23.51 13.35 -10.93
N THR A 184 -23.50 12.13 -11.41
CA THR A 184 -23.21 10.95 -10.58
C THR A 184 -21.71 10.71 -10.51
N GLY A 185 -21.18 10.55 -9.31
CA GLY A 185 -19.80 10.11 -9.08
C GLY A 185 -19.57 8.69 -9.59
N GLY A 186 -18.37 8.43 -10.07
CA GLY A 186 -17.96 7.10 -10.51
C GLY A 186 -17.61 6.18 -9.35
N ASN A 187 -17.29 4.93 -9.64
CA ASN A 187 -16.91 3.98 -8.62
C ASN A 187 -15.42 3.63 -8.73
N VAL A 188 -14.76 3.50 -7.59
CA VAL A 188 -13.40 2.98 -7.49
C VAL A 188 -13.47 1.59 -6.87
N ASN A 189 -13.03 0.57 -7.62
CA ASN A 189 -13.03 -0.82 -7.19
C ASN A 189 -11.60 -1.38 -7.22
N LEU A 190 -11.05 -1.65 -6.05
CA LEU A 190 -9.69 -2.15 -5.86
C LEU A 190 -9.75 -3.58 -5.33
N GLN A 191 -9.37 -4.54 -6.17
CA GLN A 191 -9.29 -5.96 -5.83
C GLN A 191 -7.81 -6.37 -5.73
N VAL A 192 -7.25 -6.27 -4.53
CA VAL A 192 -5.82 -6.44 -4.28
C VAL A 192 -5.58 -7.68 -3.41
N LEU A 193 -4.91 -8.69 -3.95
CA LEU A 193 -4.74 -9.96 -3.26
C LEU A 193 -3.91 -9.85 -1.96
N LYS A 194 -2.94 -8.95 -1.92
CA LYS A 194 -2.04 -8.73 -0.78
C LYS A 194 -2.37 -7.39 -0.11
N ASP A 195 -1.54 -6.41 -0.30
CA ASP A 195 -1.56 -5.19 0.48
C ASP A 195 -1.76 -3.96 -0.40
N ILE A 196 -2.57 -3.02 0.09
CA ILE A 196 -2.64 -1.65 -0.40
C ILE A 196 -1.85 -0.78 0.56
N THR A 197 -0.87 -0.02 0.06
CA THR A 197 -0.11 0.94 0.85
C THR A 197 -0.37 2.35 0.37
N LEU A 198 -0.66 3.26 1.30
CA LEU A 198 -0.82 4.69 1.06
C LEU A 198 0.22 5.44 1.91
N ASN A 199 0.97 6.34 1.28
CA ASN A 199 2.04 7.08 1.92
C ASN A 199 2.13 8.50 1.35
N ASN A 200 2.54 9.47 2.19
CA ASN A 200 2.86 10.83 1.77
C ASN A 200 1.76 11.50 0.92
N ASP A 201 0.60 11.76 1.52
CA ASP A 201 -0.54 12.48 0.90
C ASP A 201 -1.19 11.73 -0.29
N SER A 202 -1.34 10.42 -0.18
CA SER A 202 -1.99 9.59 -1.19
C SER A 202 -3.51 9.53 -1.00
N LEU A 203 -4.27 9.54 -2.10
CA LEU A 203 -5.72 9.68 -2.13
C LEU A 203 -6.40 8.60 -2.96
N ILE A 204 -7.44 7.98 -2.43
CA ILE A 204 -8.42 7.18 -3.19
C ILE A 204 -9.77 7.87 -3.05
N SER A 205 -10.38 8.32 -4.17
CA SER A 205 -11.54 9.20 -4.12
C SER A 205 -12.62 8.86 -5.13
N ALA A 206 -13.85 8.82 -4.65
CA ALA A 206 -15.08 8.83 -5.44
C ALA A 206 -15.97 10.02 -5.00
N GLN A 207 -15.36 11.17 -4.76
CA GLN A 207 -16.05 12.37 -4.24
C GLN A 207 -16.94 13.03 -5.29
N ALA A 208 -17.90 13.79 -4.79
CA ALA A 208 -18.72 14.66 -5.60
C ALA A 208 -18.73 16.09 -5.07
N PHE A 209 -18.69 17.02 -5.99
CA PHE A 209 -18.73 18.44 -5.70
C PHE A 209 -20.10 19.03 -6.04
N ASN A 210 -20.35 20.26 -5.64
CA ASN A 210 -21.65 20.93 -5.82
C ASN A 210 -22.84 20.04 -5.38
N ASN A 211 -23.86 19.86 -6.23
CA ASN A 211 -25.07 19.08 -5.91
C ASN A 211 -24.95 17.59 -6.25
N ALA A 212 -23.82 17.15 -6.75
CA ALA A 212 -23.61 15.78 -7.18
C ALA A 212 -23.59 14.81 -6.00
N ASN A 213 -24.01 13.57 -6.24
CA ASN A 213 -23.89 12.49 -5.28
C ASN A 213 -22.52 11.82 -5.41
N GLY A 214 -21.90 11.51 -4.27
CA GLY A 214 -20.66 10.74 -4.21
C GLY A 214 -20.82 9.37 -4.84
N GLY A 215 -19.76 8.88 -5.46
CA GLY A 215 -19.66 7.52 -5.96
C GLY A 215 -19.31 6.53 -4.86
N ASN A 216 -18.97 5.29 -5.23
CA ASN A 216 -18.66 4.28 -4.25
C ASN A 216 -17.19 3.86 -4.34
N VAL A 217 -16.61 3.50 -3.19
CA VAL A 217 -15.29 2.91 -3.08
C VAL A 217 -15.42 1.50 -2.54
N PHE A 218 -14.96 0.52 -3.31
CA PHE A 218 -14.91 -0.89 -2.93
C PHE A 218 -13.46 -1.34 -2.86
N ILE A 219 -13.06 -1.86 -1.71
CA ILE A 219 -11.71 -2.38 -1.48
C ILE A 219 -11.82 -3.81 -0.96
N ASP A 220 -11.20 -4.74 -1.67
CA ASP A 220 -10.97 -6.11 -1.22
C ASP A 220 -9.47 -6.37 -1.20
N SER A 221 -8.88 -6.52 0.00
CA SER A 221 -7.45 -6.69 0.15
C SER A 221 -7.10 -7.50 1.41
N ARG A 222 -5.85 -7.99 1.49
CA ARG A 222 -5.40 -8.57 2.74
C ARG A 222 -5.18 -7.50 3.81
N PHE A 223 -4.44 -6.44 3.48
CA PHE A 223 -4.24 -5.30 4.38
C PHE A 223 -4.38 -3.97 3.65
N VAL A 224 -4.92 -2.97 4.36
CA VAL A 224 -4.86 -1.56 3.96
C VAL A 224 -3.95 -0.85 4.97
N ILE A 225 -2.86 -0.29 4.49
CA ILE A 225 -1.82 0.33 5.31
C ILE A 225 -1.63 1.77 4.89
N ALA A 226 -2.06 2.71 5.72
CA ALA A 226 -1.78 4.13 5.55
C ALA A 226 -0.66 4.55 6.51
N PHE A 227 0.46 5.00 5.96
CA PHE A 227 1.58 5.43 6.76
C PHE A 227 1.29 6.78 7.44
N PRO A 228 1.89 7.06 8.61
CA PRO A 228 1.57 8.26 9.40
C PRO A 228 2.15 9.56 8.80
N ASN A 229 2.89 9.47 7.70
CA ASN A 229 3.45 10.62 7.01
C ASN A 229 2.43 11.14 6.00
N GLY A 230 2.03 12.39 6.13
CA GLY A 230 1.05 13.03 5.26
C GLY A 230 -0.40 12.69 5.61
N ASN A 231 -1.30 13.08 4.73
CA ASN A 231 -2.74 12.89 4.83
C ASN A 231 -3.19 11.87 3.77
N ASN A 232 -3.29 10.60 4.16
CA ASN A 232 -3.65 9.52 3.23
C ASN A 232 -5.12 9.16 3.41
N ASP A 233 -5.97 9.46 2.42
CA ASP A 233 -7.41 9.40 2.57
C ASP A 233 -8.09 8.42 1.61
N ILE A 234 -9.24 7.88 2.07
CA ILE A 234 -10.20 7.13 1.24
C ILE A 234 -11.54 7.86 1.37
N LEU A 235 -11.97 8.49 0.27
CA LEU A 235 -13.09 9.43 0.31
C LEU A 235 -14.19 9.05 -0.69
N ALA A 236 -15.43 9.11 -0.22
CA ALA A 236 -16.65 9.07 -1.04
C ALA A 236 -17.62 10.17 -0.59
N SER A 237 -17.10 11.32 -0.18
CA SER A 237 -17.88 12.43 0.35
C SER A 237 -18.54 13.26 -0.75
N ALA A 238 -19.58 14.00 -0.39
CA ALA A 238 -20.25 14.96 -1.27
C ALA A 238 -20.37 16.32 -0.59
N GLN A 239 -20.37 17.40 -1.39
CA GLN A 239 -20.61 18.74 -0.86
C GLN A 239 -22.09 18.95 -0.51
N GLN A 240 -22.95 19.01 -1.50
CA GLN A 240 -24.39 19.27 -1.31
C GLN A 240 -25.26 18.06 -1.64
N GLY A 241 -24.72 17.08 -2.36
CA GLY A 241 -25.38 15.82 -2.64
C GLY A 241 -25.26 14.82 -1.48
N ARG A 242 -25.72 13.62 -1.72
CA ARG A 242 -25.55 12.50 -0.79
C ARG A 242 -24.12 11.96 -0.87
N GLY A 243 -23.49 11.72 0.28
CA GLY A 243 -22.26 10.94 0.34
C GLY A 243 -22.43 9.54 -0.25
N GLY A 244 -21.38 8.98 -0.82
CA GLY A 244 -21.38 7.64 -1.38
C GLY A 244 -21.18 6.52 -0.36
N ASN A 245 -20.87 5.32 -0.83
CA ASN A 245 -20.61 4.19 0.05
C ASN A 245 -19.15 3.76 -0.04
N ILE A 246 -18.52 3.53 1.10
CA ILE A 246 -17.20 2.92 1.20
C ILE A 246 -17.37 1.53 1.81
N SER A 247 -16.96 0.50 1.07
CA SER A 247 -16.97 -0.89 1.56
C SER A 247 -15.56 -1.44 1.50
N ILE A 248 -14.99 -1.78 2.65
CA ILE A 248 -13.64 -2.34 2.77
C ILE A 248 -13.73 -3.71 3.39
N ASN A 249 -13.33 -4.74 2.63
CA ASN A 249 -13.14 -6.10 3.09
C ASN A 249 -11.63 -6.37 3.21
N ALA A 250 -11.11 -6.48 4.45
CA ALA A 250 -9.68 -6.68 4.69
C ALA A 250 -9.43 -7.49 5.94
N GLN A 251 -8.29 -8.16 6.04
CA GLN A 251 -7.88 -8.82 7.28
C GLN A 251 -7.57 -7.79 8.38
N SER A 252 -7.02 -6.63 8.00
CA SER A 252 -6.83 -5.50 8.93
C SER A 252 -6.54 -4.19 8.20
N LEU A 253 -6.85 -3.08 8.88
CA LEU A 253 -6.51 -1.72 8.47
C LEU A 253 -5.49 -1.15 9.47
N PHE A 254 -4.47 -0.48 8.97
CA PHE A 254 -3.42 0.14 9.76
C PHE A 254 -3.27 1.61 9.42
N GLY A 255 -3.21 2.46 10.43
CA GLY A 255 -2.90 3.87 10.30
C GLY A 255 -3.99 4.73 9.67
N ILE A 256 -5.19 4.20 9.41
CA ILE A 256 -6.34 4.92 8.84
C ILE A 256 -7.60 4.63 9.65
N GLN A 257 -8.48 5.61 9.80
CA GLN A 257 -9.69 5.48 10.61
C GLN A 257 -10.86 6.21 9.95
N GLN A 258 -12.07 5.71 10.21
CA GLN A 258 -13.27 6.45 9.86
C GLN A 258 -13.39 7.71 10.72
N ARG A 259 -13.45 8.88 10.09
CA ARG A 259 -13.66 10.17 10.74
C ARG A 259 -14.62 11.05 9.96
N PHE A 260 -15.28 11.92 10.72
CA PHE A 260 -16.28 12.81 10.22
C PHE A 260 -16.34 14.11 11.06
N PRO A 261 -16.06 15.27 10.49
CA PRO A 261 -15.46 15.49 9.17
C PRO A 261 -14.01 14.98 9.11
N SER A 262 -13.47 14.83 7.90
CA SER A 262 -12.04 14.53 7.71
C SER A 262 -11.16 15.66 8.24
N ASN A 263 -9.96 15.34 8.64
CA ASN A 263 -8.96 16.28 9.13
C ASN A 263 -7.62 16.09 8.40
N SER A 264 -6.54 16.58 8.94
CA SER A 264 -5.18 16.44 8.37
C SER A 264 -4.51 15.10 8.72
N THR A 265 -5.28 14.05 9.00
CA THR A 265 -4.78 12.70 9.28
C THR A 265 -5.46 11.72 8.34
N ASN A 266 -4.95 10.49 8.26
CA ASN A 266 -5.48 9.45 7.38
C ASN A 266 -6.93 9.09 7.70
N ASP A 267 -7.87 9.42 6.82
CA ASP A 267 -9.30 9.31 7.05
C ASP A 267 -10.02 8.43 6.02
N ILE A 268 -11.04 7.71 6.50
CA ILE A 268 -12.07 7.08 5.66
C ILE A 268 -13.34 7.89 5.86
N ASN A 269 -13.84 8.52 4.79
CA ASN A 269 -14.94 9.48 4.90
C ASN A 269 -15.92 9.41 3.72
N ALA A 270 -17.20 9.12 4.04
CA ALA A 270 -18.31 9.11 3.09
C ALA A 270 -19.37 10.17 3.46
N SER A 271 -18.95 11.30 3.99
CA SER A 271 -19.86 12.34 4.49
C SER A 271 -20.54 13.18 3.41
N SER A 272 -21.55 13.92 3.82
CA SER A 272 -22.07 15.08 3.10
C SER A 272 -21.92 16.32 3.98
N GLU A 273 -21.72 17.49 3.38
CA GLU A 273 -21.81 18.76 4.11
C GLU A 273 -23.27 19.08 4.52
N ILE A 274 -24.24 18.43 3.88
CA ILE A 274 -25.66 18.53 4.20
C ILE A 274 -26.05 17.42 5.18
N SER A 275 -26.42 17.79 6.38
CA SER A 275 -26.84 16.84 7.42
C SER A 275 -28.03 15.98 6.96
N GLY A 276 -27.92 14.67 7.18
CA GLY A 276 -28.92 13.68 6.77
C GLY A 276 -28.73 13.12 5.35
N LEU A 277 -27.69 13.58 4.64
CA LEU A 277 -27.29 13.06 3.34
C LEU A 277 -25.95 12.31 3.39
N GLU A 278 -25.51 11.92 4.57
CA GLU A 278 -24.29 11.14 4.75
C GLU A 278 -24.38 9.81 3.99
N GLY A 279 -23.27 9.35 3.46
CA GLY A 279 -23.11 8.02 2.92
C GLY A 279 -22.83 6.97 3.99
N THR A 280 -22.39 5.80 3.59
CA THR A 280 -22.08 4.70 4.51
C THR A 280 -20.64 4.28 4.43
N VAL A 281 -20.07 3.86 5.56
CA VAL A 281 -18.76 3.21 5.63
C VAL A 281 -18.94 1.86 6.29
N GLU A 282 -18.68 0.80 5.55
CA GLU A 282 -18.70 -0.57 6.03
C GLU A 282 -17.30 -1.17 5.97
N ILE A 283 -16.76 -1.57 7.11
CA ILE A 283 -15.45 -2.19 7.22
C ILE A 283 -15.64 -3.59 7.78
N THR A 284 -15.38 -4.60 6.95
CA THR A 284 -15.43 -6.00 7.32
C THR A 284 -14.03 -6.51 7.55
N THR A 285 -13.70 -6.84 8.81
CA THR A 285 -12.46 -7.53 9.19
C THR A 285 -12.81 -8.82 9.89
N PRO A 286 -11.97 -9.89 9.78
CA PRO A 286 -12.17 -11.11 10.53
C PRO A 286 -12.25 -10.81 12.03
N ASP A 287 -13.22 -11.42 12.71
CA ASP A 287 -13.40 -11.29 14.15
C ASP A 287 -12.22 -12.02 14.85
N ILE A 288 -11.12 -11.29 15.06
CA ILE A 288 -9.98 -11.80 15.82
C ILE A 288 -10.38 -11.69 17.29
N ASN A 289 -10.83 -12.80 17.88
CA ASN A 289 -11.00 -12.87 19.32
C ASN A 289 -9.58 -12.87 19.96
N PRO A 290 -9.07 -11.76 20.49
CA PRO A 290 -7.73 -11.68 21.04
C PRO A 290 -7.56 -12.54 22.30
N ILE A 291 -8.65 -13.14 22.80
CA ILE A 291 -8.68 -14.02 23.96
C ILE A 291 -8.49 -15.49 23.56
N GLN A 292 -8.63 -15.86 22.28
CA GLN A 292 -8.29 -17.20 21.81
C GLN A 292 -6.77 -17.40 21.80
N GLY A 293 -6.25 -17.89 22.91
CA GLY A 293 -4.82 -18.19 23.09
C GLY A 293 -4.22 -17.53 24.33
N VAL A 294 -4.92 -16.65 25.00
CA VAL A 294 -4.55 -16.19 26.33
C VAL A 294 -5.02 -17.26 27.32
N THR A 295 -4.15 -18.20 27.67
CA THR A 295 -4.31 -18.98 28.88
C THR A 295 -4.35 -18.00 30.05
N GLU A 296 -5.41 -18.05 30.88
CA GLU A 296 -5.44 -17.29 32.14
C GLU A 296 -4.13 -17.49 32.86
N LEU A 297 -3.39 -16.41 33.09
CA LEU A 297 -2.24 -16.49 33.99
C LEU A 297 -2.72 -17.03 35.32
N PRO A 298 -2.04 -18.03 35.90
CA PRO A 298 -2.38 -18.50 37.22
C PRO A 298 -2.43 -17.32 38.19
N SER A 299 -3.53 -17.21 38.93
CA SER A 299 -3.77 -16.11 39.90
C SER A 299 -2.73 -16.01 41.01
N ASN A 300 -1.81 -17.00 41.09
CA ASN A 300 -0.69 -17.00 42.03
C ASN A 300 0.58 -16.46 41.33
N VAL A 301 0.70 -15.17 41.25
CA VAL A 301 1.99 -14.50 40.92
C VAL A 301 2.87 -14.65 42.16
N ILE A 302 3.79 -15.57 42.13
CA ILE A 302 4.82 -15.69 43.19
C ILE A 302 5.66 -14.42 43.14
N ALA A 303 5.61 -13.62 44.21
CA ALA A 303 6.40 -12.40 44.31
C ALA A 303 7.90 -12.70 44.11
N PRO A 304 8.65 -11.90 43.31
CA PRO A 304 10.06 -12.17 43.03
C PRO A 304 10.95 -12.36 44.27
N GLN A 305 10.56 -11.78 45.38
CA GLN A 305 11.25 -11.92 46.68
C GLN A 305 11.11 -13.30 47.28
N GLN A 306 9.98 -14.01 47.07
CA GLN A 306 9.80 -15.39 47.59
C GLN A 306 10.65 -16.39 46.81
N THR A 307 10.84 -16.19 45.52
CA THR A 307 11.65 -17.08 44.67
C THR A 307 13.15 -16.98 44.99
N THR A 308 13.62 -15.82 45.41
CA THR A 308 15.03 -15.63 45.78
C THR A 308 15.36 -16.24 47.13
N VAL A 309 14.42 -16.20 48.07
CA VAL A 309 14.62 -16.81 49.40
C VAL A 309 14.57 -18.36 49.30
N GLN A 310 13.65 -18.91 48.52
CA GLN A 310 13.57 -20.38 48.29
C GLN A 310 14.82 -20.91 47.54
N ALA A 311 15.37 -20.17 46.59
CA ALA A 311 16.55 -20.58 45.84
C ALA A 311 17.82 -20.63 46.70
N CYS A 312 17.88 -19.83 47.78
CA CYS A 312 19.00 -19.86 48.74
C CYS A 312 18.84 -20.94 49.85
N GLN A 313 17.61 -21.45 50.09
CA GLN A 313 17.33 -22.45 51.13
C GLN A 313 17.38 -23.91 50.65
N THR A 314 17.34 -24.15 49.35
CA THR A 314 17.40 -25.51 48.78
C THR A 314 18.83 -25.91 48.49
N ASN A 315 19.15 -27.15 48.95
CA ASN A 315 20.45 -27.78 48.68
C ASN A 315 20.75 -27.72 47.17
N ARG A 316 21.98 -27.39 46.78
CA ARG A 316 22.42 -27.17 45.36
C ARG A 316 21.97 -28.27 44.39
N GLU A 317 21.85 -29.53 44.89
CA GLU A 317 21.41 -30.69 44.11
C GLU A 317 19.91 -30.67 43.78
N ILE A 318 19.06 -30.08 44.63
CA ILE A 318 17.61 -29.98 44.42
C ILE A 318 17.30 -28.77 43.52
N ALA A 319 18.03 -27.68 43.67
CA ALA A 319 17.89 -26.51 42.82
C ALA A 319 18.30 -26.78 41.34
N ALA A 320 19.27 -27.69 41.14
CA ALA A 320 19.68 -28.09 39.79
C ALA A 320 18.62 -28.96 39.08
N LYS A 321 17.74 -29.65 39.85
CA LYS A 321 16.67 -30.47 39.28
C LYS A 321 15.38 -29.70 38.96
N ASN A 322 15.19 -28.53 39.54
CA ASN A 322 13.98 -27.70 39.36
C ASN A 322 14.22 -26.42 38.58
N GLY A 323 15.31 -26.31 37.85
CA GLY A 323 15.63 -25.14 37.03
C GLY A 323 14.87 -25.14 35.69
N PHE A 324 14.01 -24.14 35.47
CA PHE A 324 13.47 -23.89 34.16
C PHE A 324 14.54 -23.19 33.32
N THR A 325 15.06 -23.86 32.32
CA THR A 325 16.06 -23.32 31.43
C THR A 325 15.43 -23.10 30.06
N ILE A 326 15.17 -21.84 29.69
CA ILE A 326 14.79 -21.47 28.29
C ILE A 326 16.05 -21.53 27.44
N ARG A 327 16.19 -22.57 26.65
CA ARG A 327 17.18 -22.63 25.57
C ARG A 327 16.46 -22.34 24.24
N GLY A 328 16.32 -21.08 23.92
CA GLY A 328 15.93 -20.68 22.58
C GLY A 328 17.16 -20.54 21.68
N LYS A 329 17.06 -20.89 20.40
CA LYS A 329 17.98 -20.36 19.41
C LYS A 329 17.77 -18.85 19.40
N GLY A 330 18.65 -18.11 20.07
CA GLY A 330 18.69 -16.67 19.93
C GLY A 330 19.02 -16.32 18.48
N GLY A 331 18.06 -15.86 17.71
CA GLY A 331 18.24 -15.43 16.33
C GLY A 331 16.91 -15.46 15.58
N VAL A 332 16.84 -14.61 14.58
CA VAL A 332 15.76 -14.63 13.59
C VAL A 332 15.83 -15.98 12.85
N PRO A 333 14.70 -16.65 12.55
CA PRO A 333 14.68 -17.84 11.72
C PRO A 333 15.45 -17.60 10.42
N PRO A 334 16.19 -18.58 9.89
CA PRO A 334 16.95 -18.42 8.65
C PRO A 334 16.08 -18.13 7.41
N ALA A 335 14.78 -18.34 7.52
CA ALA A 335 13.76 -17.90 6.56
C ALA A 335 12.46 -17.57 7.30
N PRO A 336 11.78 -16.46 6.96
CA PRO A 336 10.53 -16.03 7.62
C PRO A 336 9.39 -17.06 7.49
N GLU A 337 9.42 -17.90 6.44
CA GLU A 337 8.40 -18.91 6.14
C GLU A 337 8.56 -20.22 6.92
N LEU A 338 9.67 -20.41 7.62
CA LEU A 338 9.88 -21.64 8.39
C LEU A 338 9.32 -21.47 9.80
N PRO A 339 8.34 -22.30 10.22
CA PRO A 339 7.83 -22.25 11.57
C PRO A 339 8.98 -22.55 12.55
N LEU A 340 8.99 -21.83 13.68
CA LEU A 340 9.89 -22.12 14.79
C LEU A 340 9.67 -23.57 15.21
N SER A 341 10.65 -24.46 14.95
CA SER A 341 10.52 -25.84 15.35
C SER A 341 10.56 -25.91 16.89
N SER A 342 9.46 -26.33 17.46
CA SER A 342 9.32 -26.58 18.93
C SER A 342 10.08 -27.82 19.43
N GLN A 343 10.99 -28.38 18.64
CA GLN A 343 11.68 -29.65 18.93
C GLN A 343 12.69 -29.58 20.05
N ASN A 344 12.87 -28.45 20.74
CA ASN A 344 13.86 -28.28 21.79
C ASN A 344 13.28 -27.73 23.10
N ILE A 345 12.05 -28.06 23.45
CA ILE A 345 11.49 -27.71 24.75
C ILE A 345 11.82 -28.86 25.72
N SER A 346 12.59 -28.57 26.78
CA SER A 346 12.80 -29.49 27.86
C SER A 346 11.93 -29.09 29.07
N ILE A 347 11.15 -30.04 29.59
CA ILE A 347 10.38 -29.86 30.82
C ILE A 347 11.07 -30.72 31.87
N ASN A 348 11.35 -30.15 33.05
CA ASN A 348 12.05 -30.81 34.16
C ASN A 348 13.46 -31.32 33.85
N GLY A 349 14.16 -30.72 32.91
CA GLY A 349 15.54 -31.09 32.57
C GLY A 349 15.71 -32.31 31.67
N GLU A 350 14.62 -32.98 31.27
CA GLU A 350 14.67 -34.10 30.32
C GLU A 350 14.34 -33.64 28.90
N TYR A 351 15.11 -34.13 27.93
CA TYR A 351 14.85 -33.89 26.51
C TYR A 351 13.67 -34.74 26.02
N ILE A 352 12.61 -34.09 25.57
CA ILE A 352 11.53 -34.75 24.84
C ILE A 352 11.84 -34.63 23.35
N GLY A 353 12.57 -35.56 22.81
CA GLY A 353 12.90 -35.63 21.37
C GLY A 353 14.18 -36.43 21.13
N ASN A 354 14.28 -37.04 19.95
CA ASN A 354 15.37 -37.93 19.56
C ASN A 354 16.76 -37.32 19.82
N THR A 355 17.56 -38.06 20.57
CA THR A 355 18.95 -37.80 20.93
C THR A 355 19.85 -37.80 19.68
N SER A 356 19.82 -36.74 18.91
CA SER A 356 20.80 -36.53 17.86
C SER A 356 21.48 -35.20 18.09
N ALA A 357 22.69 -35.29 18.64
CA ALA A 357 23.73 -34.29 18.71
C ALA A 357 23.34 -32.94 19.39
N ILE A 358 23.76 -32.80 20.63
CA ILE A 358 24.03 -31.47 21.22
C ILE A 358 24.98 -30.75 20.25
N PRO A 359 24.62 -29.61 19.70
CA PRO A 359 25.55 -28.85 18.85
C PRO A 359 26.76 -28.47 19.71
N GLN A 360 27.91 -29.05 19.44
CA GLN A 360 29.16 -28.61 20.03
C GLN A 360 29.37 -27.14 19.69
N PRO A 361 29.92 -26.32 20.60
CA PRO A 361 30.28 -24.94 20.28
C PRO A 361 31.20 -24.94 19.05
N LEU A 362 30.89 -24.08 18.06
CA LEU A 362 31.74 -23.91 16.89
C LEU A 362 33.15 -23.50 17.36
N GLU A 363 34.12 -24.38 17.15
CA GLU A 363 35.52 -24.07 17.33
C GLU A 363 36.11 -23.53 16.03
N THR A 364 36.71 -22.37 16.09
CA THR A 364 37.47 -21.80 15.00
C THR A 364 38.96 -21.95 15.29
N SER A 365 39.81 -21.76 14.28
CA SER A 365 41.28 -21.71 14.44
C SER A 365 41.78 -20.68 15.48
N LYS A 366 40.90 -19.81 15.95
CA LYS A 366 41.18 -18.79 16.98
C LYS A 366 40.51 -19.04 18.34
N GLY A 367 39.93 -20.24 18.59
CA GLY A 367 39.29 -20.62 19.85
C GLY A 367 37.75 -20.64 19.82
N LYS A 368 37.11 -20.87 20.99
CA LYS A 368 35.66 -20.96 21.14
C LYS A 368 34.97 -19.64 20.89
N ILE A 369 33.93 -19.64 20.07
CA ILE A 369 33.10 -18.48 19.84
C ILE A 369 32.27 -18.20 21.10
N GLN A 370 32.39 -16.98 21.62
CA GLN A 370 31.62 -16.48 22.76
C GLN A 370 30.60 -15.44 22.29
N PRO A 371 29.36 -15.43 22.82
CA PRO A 371 28.38 -14.41 22.48
C PRO A 371 28.85 -13.01 22.92
N ALA A 372 28.60 -12.03 22.08
CA ALA A 372 28.88 -10.63 22.42
C ALA A 372 27.95 -10.14 23.56
N ARG A 373 28.52 -9.50 24.57
CA ARG A 373 27.81 -8.98 25.76
C ARG A 373 27.95 -7.49 25.96
N GLY A 374 28.82 -6.83 25.19
CA GLY A 374 29.06 -5.38 25.26
C GLY A 374 29.64 -4.83 23.97
N ILE A 375 29.71 -3.50 23.91
CA ILE A 375 30.23 -2.75 22.77
C ILE A 375 31.29 -1.78 23.27
N ARG A 376 32.44 -1.69 22.59
CA ARG A 376 33.47 -0.69 22.82
C ARG A 376 33.71 0.10 21.54
N VAL A 377 33.68 1.42 21.65
CA VAL A 377 33.99 2.33 20.56
C VAL A 377 35.38 2.92 20.82
N SER A 378 36.31 2.77 19.90
CA SER A 378 37.64 3.34 19.98
C SER A 378 37.62 4.84 19.60
N LYS A 379 38.71 5.56 19.90
CA LYS A 379 38.80 7.01 19.62
C LYS A 379 38.67 7.38 18.14
N ASP A 380 38.96 6.45 17.27
CA ASP A 380 38.85 6.50 15.80
C ASP A 380 37.48 6.04 15.27
N GLY A 381 36.47 5.86 16.16
CA GLY A 381 35.11 5.50 15.79
C GLY A 381 34.89 4.01 15.48
N LYS A 382 35.91 3.16 15.60
CA LYS A 382 35.79 1.73 15.33
C LYS A 382 35.01 1.03 16.44
N VAL A 383 33.95 0.32 16.07
CA VAL A 383 33.10 -0.45 16.98
C VAL A 383 33.66 -1.88 17.13
N THR A 384 33.84 -2.33 18.36
CA THR A 384 34.28 -3.69 18.68
C THR A 384 33.27 -4.34 19.62
N LEU A 385 32.79 -5.53 19.29
CA LEU A 385 31.94 -6.34 20.18
C LEU A 385 32.83 -7.07 21.21
N THR A 386 32.38 -7.07 22.47
CA THR A 386 33.13 -7.69 23.59
C THR A 386 32.33 -8.84 24.21
N ALA A 387 33.03 -9.87 24.68
CA ALA A 387 32.42 -10.98 25.41
C ALA A 387 32.03 -10.63 26.87
N TYR A 388 32.30 -9.41 27.32
CA TYR A 388 31.95 -8.88 28.64
C TYR A 388 31.03 -7.67 28.52
N ARG A 389 30.25 -7.39 29.58
CA ARG A 389 29.36 -6.23 29.60
C ARG A 389 30.14 -4.93 29.71
N THR A 390 29.67 -3.91 28.98
CA THR A 390 30.22 -2.55 29.02
C THR A 390 29.13 -1.54 29.43
N ASN A 391 29.52 -0.43 30.06
CA ASN A 391 28.65 0.72 30.27
C ASN A 391 28.52 1.55 28.98
N ASN A 392 27.76 2.63 29.02
CA ASN A 392 27.55 3.52 27.87
C ASN A 392 28.84 4.22 27.39
N ALA A 393 29.89 4.22 28.19
CA ALA A 393 31.20 4.73 27.83
C ALA A 393 32.14 3.66 27.25
N GLY A 394 31.68 2.40 27.14
CA GLY A 394 32.44 1.28 26.62
C GLY A 394 33.44 0.68 27.64
N GLU A 395 33.33 1.00 28.93
CA GLU A 395 34.17 0.46 29.99
C GLU A 395 33.59 -0.86 30.51
N ARG A 396 34.47 -1.78 30.88
CA ARG A 396 34.05 -3.10 31.39
C ARG A 396 33.33 -2.96 32.73
N ILE A 397 32.11 -3.50 32.80
CA ILE A 397 31.35 -3.65 34.05
C ILE A 397 31.86 -4.92 34.75
N PRO A 398 32.35 -4.84 35.99
CA PRO A 398 32.76 -6.00 36.75
C PRO A 398 31.53 -6.95 37.01
N GLU A 399 31.71 -8.24 36.81
CA GLU A 399 30.69 -9.21 37.25
C GLU A 399 30.72 -9.23 38.80
N THR A 400 29.69 -8.68 39.42
CA THR A 400 29.47 -8.84 40.84
C THR A 400 29.16 -10.31 41.12
N LYS A 401 30.05 -11.02 41.78
CA LYS A 401 29.72 -12.32 42.38
C LYS A 401 28.61 -12.07 43.40
N ARG A 402 27.42 -12.55 43.12
CA ARG A 402 26.34 -12.58 44.11
C ARG A 402 26.77 -13.53 45.21
N ASN A 403 27.29 -13.01 46.28
CA ASN A 403 27.41 -13.77 47.52
C ASN A 403 25.99 -13.87 48.10
N CYS A 404 25.42 -15.08 48.16
CA CYS A 404 24.35 -15.34 49.08
C CYS A 404 25.00 -15.24 50.47
N GLY A 405 24.81 -14.10 51.16
CA GLY A 405 25.23 -13.98 52.55
C GLY A 405 24.60 -15.06 53.39
N VAL A 406 25.36 -15.61 54.30
CA VAL A 406 24.97 -16.58 55.29
C VAL A 406 23.95 -15.98 56.24
#